data_3b2268a936ca042bfc3d09488e0d11f7
#
_entry.id   3b2268a936ca042bfc3d09488e0d11f7
#
_cell.length_a   1.000
_cell.length_b   1.000
_cell.length_c   1.000
_cell.angle_alpha   90.00
_cell.angle_beta   90.00
_cell.angle_gamma   90.00
#
_symmetry.space_group_name_H-M   'P 1'
#
loop_
_entity.id
_entity.type
_entity.pdbx_description
1 polymer ?
#
loop_
_entity_poly.entity_id
_entity_poly.type
_entity_poly.pdbx_seq_one_letter_code
_entity_poly.pdbx_strand_id
1 'polypeptide(L)'
;MKRFDCNCFTGNWPFYKVRYNTVEKIQSLHNRIGITGGFISAIESIFYQDPYEAEADLAKELAGTPYYQAMILNPTLPAWKADLKRGVEELHIQAVRLMPTYHKYSLTDPMLAEVADAVKSYNLPLLLTLRLRDERCMWMFQANMVNKDEVAAFLKQYPDMVTLLTDVSAYELEQLAPIFAERENLFADCSGLKDGLFASDRAWEAIGDKLVYGSAAPLLEMQASFYNITMSLIPEDAQPRILSGEKFLALCKL
;
A
#
# COMPACT_ATOMS: atom_id res chain seq x y z
N MET A 1 -22.72 -2.46 0.21
CA MET A 1 -21.57 -1.55 0.16
C MET A 1 -20.49 -2.18 -0.71
N LYS A 2 -19.83 -1.42 -1.58
CA LYS A 2 -18.71 -1.94 -2.38
C LYS A 2 -17.53 -2.22 -1.45
N ARG A 3 -16.81 -3.32 -1.69
CA ARG A 3 -15.56 -3.65 -1.00
C ARG A 3 -14.39 -3.30 -1.90
N PHE A 4 -13.33 -2.76 -1.32
CA PHE A 4 -12.17 -2.28 -2.06
C PHE A 4 -10.87 -2.73 -1.39
N ASP A 5 -9.94 -3.27 -2.16
CA ASP A 5 -8.62 -3.64 -1.68
C ASP A 5 -7.63 -2.50 -1.90
N CYS A 6 -7.26 -1.81 -0.82
CA CYS A 6 -6.36 -0.67 -0.89
C CYS A 6 -4.88 -1.04 -1.10
N ASN A 7 -4.54 -2.34 -1.06
CA ASN A 7 -3.15 -2.81 -1.17
C ASN A 7 -3.07 -4.20 -1.80
N CYS A 8 -2.83 -4.25 -3.10
CA CYS A 8 -2.75 -5.48 -3.87
C CYS A 8 -1.61 -5.38 -4.91
N PHE A 9 -1.17 -6.53 -5.41
CA PHE A 9 -0.08 -6.64 -6.38
C PHE A 9 -0.42 -7.62 -7.49
N THR A 10 0.27 -7.47 -8.63
CA THR A 10 0.36 -8.49 -9.69
C THR A 10 1.79 -8.66 -10.12
N GLY A 11 2.07 -9.69 -10.93
CA GLY A 11 3.40 -9.95 -11.45
C GLY A 11 4.09 -11.15 -10.81
N ASN A 12 5.36 -11.28 -11.10
CA ASN A 12 6.17 -12.43 -10.69
C ASN A 12 7.13 -12.04 -9.57
N TRP A 13 7.01 -12.76 -8.46
CA TRP A 13 7.98 -12.62 -7.38
C TRP A 13 9.23 -13.43 -7.72
N PRO A 14 10.45 -12.83 -7.72
CA PRO A 14 11.64 -13.50 -8.22
C PRO A 14 12.11 -14.69 -7.39
N PHE A 15 11.66 -14.82 -6.14
CA PHE A 15 12.17 -15.80 -5.19
C PHE A 15 11.29 -17.05 -5.05
N TYR A 16 10.03 -17.01 -5.51
CA TYR A 16 9.15 -18.17 -5.59
C TYR A 16 7.96 -17.91 -6.53
N LYS A 17 7.33 -18.99 -6.98
CA LYS A 17 6.20 -18.90 -7.90
C LYS A 17 4.96 -18.36 -7.20
N VAL A 18 4.47 -17.22 -7.68
CA VAL A 18 3.21 -16.63 -7.26
C VAL A 18 2.06 -17.22 -8.08
N ARG A 19 0.99 -17.65 -7.41
CA ARG A 19 -0.15 -18.33 -8.08
C ARG A 19 -1.08 -17.35 -8.81
N TYR A 20 -1.36 -16.19 -8.19
CA TYR A 20 -2.29 -15.19 -8.70
C TYR A 20 -1.51 -13.96 -9.17
N ASN A 21 -0.83 -14.08 -10.31
CA ASN A 21 0.15 -13.12 -10.80
C ASN A 21 -0.33 -12.23 -11.95
N THR A 22 -1.64 -12.26 -12.29
CA THR A 22 -2.24 -11.38 -13.29
C THR A 22 -3.48 -10.69 -12.72
N VAL A 23 -3.89 -9.57 -13.31
CA VAL A 23 -5.09 -8.82 -12.90
C VAL A 23 -6.33 -9.71 -12.93
N GLU A 24 -6.52 -10.54 -13.97
CA GLU A 24 -7.63 -11.47 -14.09
C GLU A 24 -7.67 -12.48 -12.91
N LYS A 25 -6.51 -13.04 -12.55
CA LYS A 25 -6.42 -13.99 -11.42
C LYS A 25 -6.69 -13.30 -10.08
N ILE A 26 -6.19 -12.08 -9.87
CA ILE A 26 -6.51 -11.27 -8.69
C ILE A 26 -8.00 -10.98 -8.64
N GLN A 27 -8.63 -10.59 -9.73
CA GLN A 27 -10.07 -10.38 -9.79
C GLN A 27 -10.85 -11.65 -9.44
N SER A 28 -10.43 -12.81 -9.93
CA SER A 28 -11.01 -14.11 -9.55
C SER A 28 -10.88 -14.39 -8.05
N LEU A 29 -9.76 -14.00 -7.43
CA LEU A 29 -9.55 -14.14 -6.01
C LEU A 29 -10.46 -13.18 -5.22
N HIS A 30 -10.51 -11.90 -5.61
CA HIS A 30 -11.34 -10.85 -5.02
C HIS A 30 -12.83 -11.19 -5.06
N ASN A 31 -13.33 -11.77 -6.16
CA ASN A 31 -14.73 -12.16 -6.30
C ASN A 31 -15.18 -13.15 -5.21
N ARG A 32 -14.29 -13.98 -4.65
CA ARG A 32 -14.60 -14.95 -3.59
C ARG A 32 -15.07 -14.32 -2.29
N ILE A 33 -14.66 -13.08 -2.01
CA ILE A 33 -15.04 -12.34 -0.81
C ILE A 33 -15.74 -11.01 -1.14
N GLY A 34 -16.17 -10.85 -2.40
CA GLY A 34 -16.99 -9.72 -2.85
C GLY A 34 -16.23 -8.39 -2.95
N ILE A 35 -14.92 -8.42 -3.15
CA ILE A 35 -14.13 -7.21 -3.50
C ILE A 35 -14.41 -6.86 -4.95
N THR A 36 -14.72 -5.59 -5.22
CA THR A 36 -15.17 -5.09 -6.52
C THR A 36 -14.18 -4.14 -7.18
N GLY A 37 -13.04 -3.86 -6.57
CA GLY A 37 -11.98 -3.00 -7.09
C GLY A 37 -10.82 -2.93 -6.11
N GLY A 38 -9.75 -2.27 -6.48
CA GLY A 38 -8.57 -2.12 -5.63
C GLY A 38 -7.46 -1.30 -6.27
N PHE A 39 -6.44 -0.97 -5.46
CA PHE A 39 -5.17 -0.48 -5.97
C PHE A 39 -4.24 -1.67 -6.25
N ILE A 40 -3.68 -1.72 -7.45
CA ILE A 40 -2.72 -2.75 -7.87
C ILE A 40 -1.38 -2.11 -8.24
N SER A 41 -0.28 -2.74 -7.80
CA SER A 41 1.09 -2.40 -8.17
C SER A 41 1.79 -3.57 -8.85
N ALA A 42 2.73 -3.28 -9.76
CA ALA A 42 3.54 -4.28 -10.45
C ALA A 42 4.70 -4.74 -9.56
N ILE A 43 4.79 -6.04 -9.25
CA ILE A 43 5.87 -6.59 -8.43
C ILE A 43 7.24 -6.40 -9.10
N GLU A 44 7.31 -6.54 -10.40
CA GLU A 44 8.54 -6.41 -11.20
C GLU A 44 9.17 -5.02 -11.07
N SER A 45 8.34 -3.97 -10.93
CA SER A 45 8.83 -2.59 -10.75
C SER A 45 9.72 -2.40 -9.51
N ILE A 46 9.61 -3.30 -8.52
CA ILE A 46 10.48 -3.26 -7.33
C ILE A 46 11.93 -3.54 -7.70
N PHE A 47 12.16 -4.41 -8.70
CA PHE A 47 13.47 -5.00 -8.99
C PHE A 47 14.09 -4.55 -10.31
N TYR A 48 13.29 -3.97 -11.20
CA TYR A 48 13.78 -3.57 -12.52
C TYR A 48 14.62 -2.29 -12.45
N GLN A 49 15.64 -2.22 -13.30
CA GLN A 49 16.42 -1.00 -13.49
C GLN A 49 15.63 0.08 -14.27
N ASP A 50 14.67 -0.35 -15.09
CA ASP A 50 13.64 0.47 -15.69
C ASP A 50 12.26 0.03 -15.19
N PRO A 51 11.79 0.56 -14.05
CA PRO A 51 10.49 0.20 -13.50
C PRO A 51 9.32 0.54 -14.41
N TYR A 52 9.47 1.55 -15.27
CA TYR A 52 8.39 2.01 -16.15
C TYR A 52 7.90 0.92 -17.11
N GLU A 53 8.78 0.01 -17.52
CA GLU A 53 8.42 -1.12 -18.40
C GLU A 53 7.33 -2.00 -17.75
N ALA A 54 7.52 -2.39 -16.50
CA ALA A 54 6.53 -3.19 -15.75
C ALA A 54 5.25 -2.39 -15.45
N GLU A 55 5.37 -1.10 -15.18
CA GLU A 55 4.21 -0.22 -14.95
C GLU A 55 3.37 -0.06 -16.23
N ALA A 56 4.01 0.06 -17.40
CA ALA A 56 3.32 0.13 -18.69
C ALA A 56 2.60 -1.19 -19.05
N ASP A 57 3.18 -2.33 -18.69
CA ASP A 57 2.52 -3.63 -18.89
C ASP A 57 1.33 -3.80 -17.94
N LEU A 58 1.46 -3.40 -16.67
CA LEU A 58 0.34 -3.40 -15.74
C LEU A 58 -0.81 -2.49 -16.22
N ALA A 59 -0.52 -1.30 -16.76
CA ALA A 59 -1.54 -0.40 -17.28
C ALA A 59 -2.39 -1.06 -18.38
N LYS A 60 -1.78 -1.86 -19.25
CA LYS A 60 -2.49 -2.64 -20.29
C LYS A 60 -3.43 -3.68 -19.67
N GLU A 61 -2.98 -4.40 -18.63
CA GLU A 61 -3.81 -5.38 -17.93
C GLU A 61 -4.98 -4.74 -17.17
N LEU A 62 -4.79 -3.52 -16.66
CA LEU A 62 -5.82 -2.79 -15.91
C LEU A 62 -6.90 -2.16 -16.80
N ALA A 63 -6.63 -1.99 -18.09
CA ALA A 63 -7.55 -1.33 -19.00
C ALA A 63 -8.95 -1.98 -19.01
N GLY A 64 -9.99 -1.20 -18.72
CA GLY A 64 -11.37 -1.68 -18.67
C GLY A 64 -11.74 -2.51 -17.43
N THR A 65 -10.86 -2.61 -16.44
CA THR A 65 -11.12 -3.25 -15.16
C THR A 65 -11.53 -2.23 -14.08
N PRO A 66 -12.11 -2.66 -12.94
CA PRO A 66 -12.44 -1.75 -11.84
C PRO A 66 -11.25 -1.46 -10.90
N TYR A 67 -10.03 -1.67 -11.35
CA TYR A 67 -8.82 -1.48 -10.56
C TYR A 67 -8.08 -0.21 -10.95
N TYR A 68 -7.37 0.35 -10.00
CA TYR A 68 -6.53 1.53 -10.13
C TYR A 68 -5.05 1.16 -10.01
N GLN A 69 -4.21 1.84 -10.77
CA GLN A 69 -2.77 1.63 -10.70
C GLN A 69 -2.15 2.47 -9.59
N ALA A 70 -1.43 1.81 -8.66
CA ALA A 70 -0.52 2.45 -7.74
C ALA A 70 0.91 2.19 -8.21
N MET A 71 1.47 3.18 -8.94
CA MET A 71 2.79 3.07 -9.56
C MET A 71 3.89 3.00 -8.50
N ILE A 72 4.75 1.99 -8.58
CA ILE A 72 5.94 1.91 -7.75
C ILE A 72 6.99 2.87 -8.27
N LEU A 73 7.42 3.80 -7.43
CA LEU A 73 8.44 4.79 -7.73
C LEU A 73 9.71 4.49 -6.94
N ASN A 74 10.84 4.37 -7.65
CA ASN A 74 12.14 4.23 -7.02
C ASN A 74 12.92 5.55 -7.13
N PRO A 75 12.95 6.39 -6.07
CA PRO A 75 13.60 7.69 -6.13
C PRO A 75 15.13 7.64 -6.18
N THR A 76 15.73 6.46 -5.99
CA THR A 76 17.19 6.28 -6.13
C THR A 76 17.64 6.16 -7.58
N LEU A 77 16.70 5.94 -8.50
CA LEU A 77 16.99 5.86 -9.93
C LEU A 77 16.97 7.26 -10.56
N PRO A 78 17.88 7.57 -11.49
CA PRO A 78 17.99 8.93 -12.04
C PRO A 78 16.76 9.36 -12.87
N ALA A 79 16.01 8.40 -13.42
CA ALA A 79 14.85 8.67 -14.29
C ALA A 79 13.53 8.89 -13.53
N TRP A 80 13.48 8.73 -12.22
CA TRP A 80 12.23 8.67 -11.44
C TRP A 80 11.25 9.84 -11.70
N LYS A 81 11.78 11.06 -11.94
CA LYS A 81 10.93 12.25 -12.27
C LYS A 81 10.25 12.10 -13.62
N ALA A 82 11.00 11.64 -14.61
CA ALA A 82 10.47 11.38 -15.95
C ALA A 82 9.46 10.23 -15.92
N ASP A 83 9.74 9.18 -15.16
CA ASP A 83 8.86 8.02 -15.01
C ASP A 83 7.56 8.40 -14.30
N LEU A 84 7.61 9.21 -13.24
CA LEU A 84 6.42 9.73 -12.58
C LEU A 84 5.56 10.56 -13.53
N LYS A 85 6.19 11.47 -14.28
CA LYS A 85 5.48 12.28 -15.28
C LYS A 85 4.79 11.41 -16.32
N ARG A 86 5.50 10.45 -16.91
CA ARG A 86 4.94 9.50 -17.88
C ARG A 86 3.85 8.64 -17.27
N GLY A 87 4.02 8.20 -16.02
CA GLY A 87 2.99 7.47 -15.27
C GLY A 87 1.68 8.24 -15.19
N VAL A 88 1.74 9.54 -14.92
CA VAL A 88 0.54 10.39 -14.88
C VAL A 88 -0.04 10.64 -16.27
N GLU A 89 0.81 11.01 -17.24
CA GLU A 89 0.36 11.47 -18.57
C GLU A 89 -0.03 10.33 -19.51
N GLU A 90 0.69 9.20 -19.45
CA GLU A 90 0.53 8.08 -20.39
C GLU A 90 -0.23 6.89 -19.78
N LEU A 91 0.04 6.57 -18.49
CA LEU A 91 -0.56 5.41 -17.82
C LEU A 91 -1.77 5.78 -16.96
N HIS A 92 -1.99 7.08 -16.72
CA HIS A 92 -3.08 7.59 -15.89
C HIS A 92 -3.13 6.94 -14.49
N ILE A 93 -1.97 6.86 -13.83
CA ILE A 93 -1.86 6.31 -12.47
C ILE A 93 -2.73 7.08 -11.48
N GLN A 94 -3.24 6.40 -10.46
CA GLN A 94 -4.09 7.02 -9.44
C GLN A 94 -3.41 7.11 -8.07
N ALA A 95 -2.25 6.49 -7.90
CA ALA A 95 -1.45 6.57 -6.67
C ALA A 95 0.04 6.36 -6.98
N VAL A 96 0.89 6.82 -6.08
CA VAL A 96 2.32 6.48 -6.07
C VAL A 96 2.60 5.56 -4.88
N ARG A 97 3.42 4.53 -5.09
CA ARG A 97 3.89 3.64 -4.04
C ARG A 97 5.39 3.80 -3.82
N LEU A 98 5.80 4.03 -2.59
CA LEU A 98 7.20 4.03 -2.16
C LEU A 98 7.52 2.76 -1.37
N MET A 99 8.71 2.22 -1.62
CA MET A 99 9.18 0.97 -1.02
C MET A 99 10.60 1.12 -0.44
N PRO A 100 10.77 1.91 0.63
CA PRO A 100 12.08 2.29 1.14
C PRO A 100 12.96 1.11 1.53
N THR A 101 12.40 0.08 2.16
CA THR A 101 13.12 -1.14 2.54
C THR A 101 13.75 -1.85 1.33
N TYR A 102 13.03 -1.96 0.21
CA TYR A 102 13.49 -2.65 -1.00
C TYR A 102 14.44 -1.80 -1.84
N HIS A 103 14.16 -0.51 -1.93
CA HIS A 103 14.99 0.45 -2.67
C HIS A 103 16.14 1.03 -1.85
N LYS A 104 16.28 0.61 -0.58
CA LYS A 104 17.43 0.88 0.32
C LYS A 104 17.69 2.36 0.59
N TYR A 105 16.65 3.14 0.84
CA TYR A 105 16.78 4.52 1.29
C TYR A 105 16.06 4.75 2.63
N SER A 106 16.51 5.73 3.39
CA SER A 106 15.84 6.16 4.62
C SER A 106 14.67 7.11 4.31
N LEU A 107 13.62 7.05 5.13
CA LEU A 107 12.52 8.02 5.06
C LEU A 107 12.94 9.44 5.50
N THR A 108 14.12 9.60 6.05
CA THR A 108 14.72 10.90 6.39
C THR A 108 15.70 11.41 5.33
N ASP A 109 15.83 10.70 4.20
CA ASP A 109 16.71 11.13 3.11
C ASP A 109 16.20 12.44 2.50
N PRO A 110 17.08 13.46 2.32
CA PRO A 110 16.70 14.74 1.72
C PRO A 110 16.05 14.65 0.34
N MET A 111 16.34 13.61 -0.45
CA MET A 111 15.73 13.43 -1.78
C MET A 111 14.20 13.29 -1.70
N LEU A 112 13.65 12.84 -0.56
CA LEU A 112 12.21 12.67 -0.40
C LEU A 112 11.43 13.99 -0.39
N ALA A 113 12.08 15.11 -0.16
CA ALA A 113 11.44 16.42 -0.33
C ALA A 113 11.00 16.64 -1.78
N GLU A 114 11.88 16.36 -2.74
CA GLU A 114 11.55 16.47 -4.17
C GLU A 114 10.47 15.45 -4.60
N VAL A 115 10.51 14.24 -4.03
CA VAL A 115 9.49 13.20 -4.29
C VAL A 115 8.13 13.65 -3.76
N ALA A 116 8.08 14.13 -2.52
CA ALA A 116 6.85 14.61 -1.90
C ALA A 116 6.25 15.78 -2.69
N ASP A 117 7.06 16.75 -3.09
CA ASP A 117 6.63 17.90 -3.90
C ASP A 117 6.09 17.44 -5.26
N ALA A 118 6.77 16.50 -5.92
CA ALA A 118 6.32 15.97 -7.20
C ALA A 118 4.99 15.22 -7.08
N VAL A 119 4.85 14.32 -6.10
CA VAL A 119 3.60 13.55 -5.85
C VAL A 119 2.44 14.51 -5.52
N LYS A 120 2.68 15.52 -4.68
CA LYS A 120 1.69 16.55 -4.32
C LYS A 120 1.27 17.39 -5.53
N SER A 121 2.19 17.73 -6.42
CA SER A 121 1.88 18.54 -7.61
C SER A 121 0.87 17.88 -8.55
N TYR A 122 0.83 16.55 -8.56
CA TYR A 122 -0.14 15.75 -9.31
C TYR A 122 -1.39 15.38 -8.50
N ASN A 123 -1.49 15.81 -7.23
CA ASN A 123 -2.57 15.45 -6.30
C ASN A 123 -2.75 13.93 -6.12
N LEU A 124 -1.67 13.17 -6.16
CA LEU A 124 -1.70 11.72 -6.00
C LEU A 124 -1.57 11.35 -4.51
N PRO A 125 -2.31 10.34 -4.04
CA PRO A 125 -2.06 9.74 -2.73
C PRO A 125 -0.77 8.92 -2.76
N LEU A 126 -0.13 8.83 -1.60
CA LEU A 126 1.07 8.03 -1.38
C LEU A 126 0.74 6.75 -0.64
N LEU A 127 1.08 5.60 -1.20
CA LEU A 127 1.12 4.31 -0.54
C LEU A 127 2.57 4.08 -0.05
N LEU A 128 2.77 4.11 1.26
CA LEU A 128 4.08 3.87 1.86
C LEU A 128 4.16 2.42 2.36
N THR A 129 4.85 1.57 1.61
CA THR A 129 4.98 0.14 1.89
C THR A 129 6.25 -0.12 2.70
N LEU A 130 6.08 -0.45 3.97
CA LEU A 130 7.21 -0.65 4.88
C LEU A 130 7.88 -2.00 4.66
N ARG A 131 7.10 -3.04 4.37
CA ARG A 131 7.55 -4.41 4.08
C ARG A 131 6.55 -5.12 3.17
N LEU A 132 6.98 -6.23 2.58
CA LEU A 132 6.10 -7.14 1.82
C LEU A 132 6.20 -8.58 2.33
N ARG A 133 7.24 -8.88 3.09
CA ARG A 133 7.55 -10.25 3.54
C ARG A 133 7.96 -10.25 4.99
N ASP A 134 7.82 -11.40 5.60
CA ASP A 134 8.27 -11.64 6.95
C ASP A 134 9.79 -11.40 7.06
N GLU A 135 10.19 -10.64 8.04
CA GLU A 135 11.59 -10.29 8.33
C GLU A 135 12.47 -11.53 8.56
N ARG A 136 11.87 -12.63 8.97
CA ARG A 136 12.53 -13.92 9.20
C ARG A 136 12.88 -14.65 7.91
N CYS A 137 12.45 -14.16 6.75
CA CYS A 137 12.83 -14.69 5.44
C CYS A 137 14.28 -14.30 5.10
N MET A 138 15.25 -14.91 5.80
CA MET A 138 16.68 -14.57 5.76
C MET A 138 17.36 -14.79 4.41
N TRP A 139 16.75 -15.52 3.50
CA TRP A 139 17.22 -15.71 2.14
C TRP A 139 16.97 -14.51 1.21
N MET A 140 16.19 -13.54 1.65
CA MET A 140 16.06 -12.23 1.02
C MET A 140 16.87 -11.21 1.79
N PHE A 141 17.80 -10.55 1.12
CA PHE A 141 18.56 -9.46 1.72
C PHE A 141 17.66 -8.24 1.93
N GLN A 142 17.14 -8.09 3.14
CA GLN A 142 16.43 -6.90 3.60
C GLN A 142 17.41 -6.07 4.43
N ALA A 143 18.20 -5.23 3.73
CA ALA A 143 19.01 -4.26 4.43
C ALA A 143 18.13 -3.09 4.87
N ASN A 144 18.34 -2.62 6.08
CA ASN A 144 17.74 -1.39 6.61
C ASN A 144 16.21 -1.38 6.57
N MET A 145 15.60 -2.17 7.45
CA MET A 145 14.16 -2.06 7.69
C MET A 145 13.83 -0.66 8.19
N VAL A 146 12.87 -0.04 7.53
CA VAL A 146 12.34 1.26 7.98
C VAL A 146 11.74 1.07 9.37
N ASN A 147 12.19 1.89 10.31
CA ASN A 147 11.68 1.86 11.67
C ASN A 147 10.58 2.90 11.90
N LYS A 148 9.83 2.73 12.99
CA LYS A 148 8.70 3.62 13.33
C LYS A 148 9.10 5.09 13.51
N ASP A 149 10.33 5.37 13.95
CA ASP A 149 10.77 6.75 14.19
C ASP A 149 11.04 7.48 12.87
N GLU A 150 11.56 6.78 11.86
CA GLU A 150 11.66 7.30 10.49
C GLU A 150 10.28 7.54 9.87
N VAL A 151 9.34 6.61 10.07
CA VAL A 151 7.95 6.78 9.61
C VAL A 151 7.33 8.00 10.28
N ALA A 152 7.45 8.13 11.60
CA ALA A 152 6.93 9.27 12.35
C ALA A 152 7.53 10.61 11.88
N ALA A 153 8.85 10.65 11.63
CA ALA A 153 9.53 11.83 11.11
C ALA A 153 9.00 12.22 9.72
N PHE A 154 8.90 11.26 8.81
CA PHE A 154 8.36 11.46 7.46
C PHE A 154 6.92 12.00 7.50
N LEU A 155 6.05 11.37 8.28
CA LEU A 155 4.67 11.78 8.40
C LEU A 155 4.52 13.21 8.96
N LYS A 156 5.36 13.60 9.92
CA LYS A 156 5.37 14.96 10.48
C LYS A 156 5.92 15.99 9.49
N GLN A 157 6.87 15.59 8.66
CA GLN A 157 7.46 16.47 7.65
C GLN A 157 6.51 16.76 6.49
N TYR A 158 5.63 15.80 6.13
CA TYR A 158 4.69 15.93 5.00
C TYR A 158 3.23 15.77 5.45
N PRO A 159 2.70 16.69 6.30
CA PRO A 159 1.38 16.55 6.92
C PRO A 159 0.21 16.64 5.93
N ASP A 160 0.38 17.34 4.81
CA ASP A 160 -0.68 17.57 3.81
C ASP A 160 -0.84 16.43 2.80
N MET A 161 0.08 15.45 2.80
CA MET A 161 0.04 14.35 1.85
C MET A 161 -0.98 13.30 2.28
N VAL A 162 -1.91 12.94 1.41
CA VAL A 162 -2.78 11.77 1.62
C VAL A 162 -1.90 10.53 1.61
N THR A 163 -1.83 9.83 2.74
CA THR A 163 -0.89 8.72 2.93
C THR A 163 -1.61 7.48 3.42
N LEU A 164 -1.34 6.35 2.78
CA LEU A 164 -1.69 5.02 3.25
C LEU A 164 -0.42 4.26 3.63
N LEU A 165 -0.28 3.94 4.91
CA LEU A 165 0.77 3.03 5.38
C LEU A 165 0.33 1.59 5.10
N THR A 166 1.20 0.79 4.50
CA THR A 166 0.90 -0.62 4.22
C THR A 166 1.91 -1.56 4.86
N ASP A 167 1.43 -2.72 5.26
CA ASP A 167 2.17 -3.76 6.00
C ASP A 167 2.78 -3.23 7.32
N VAL A 168 1.96 -2.55 8.11
CA VAL A 168 2.29 -2.02 9.44
C VAL A 168 1.72 -2.95 10.51
N SER A 169 2.52 -3.28 11.53
CA SER A 169 2.06 -4.10 12.66
C SER A 169 1.14 -3.31 13.61
N ALA A 170 0.32 -4.02 14.40
CA ALA A 170 -0.52 -3.40 15.42
C ALA A 170 0.31 -2.59 16.43
N TYR A 171 1.48 -3.11 16.84
CA TYR A 171 2.39 -2.40 17.73
C TYR A 171 2.88 -1.07 17.15
N GLU A 172 3.24 -1.04 15.86
CA GLU A 172 3.65 0.22 15.20
C GLU A 172 2.49 1.20 15.11
N LEU A 173 1.28 0.74 14.81
CA LEU A 173 0.09 1.59 14.79
C LEU A 173 -0.21 2.22 16.15
N GLU A 174 -0.07 1.47 17.25
CA GLU A 174 -0.18 2.01 18.62
C GLU A 174 0.84 3.13 18.87
N GLN A 175 2.09 2.96 18.41
CA GLN A 175 3.13 3.99 18.57
C GLN A 175 2.88 5.23 17.68
N LEU A 176 2.23 5.06 16.54
CA LEU A 176 1.90 6.13 15.60
C LEU A 176 0.52 6.75 15.88
N ALA A 177 -0.27 6.21 16.81
CA ALA A 177 -1.63 6.66 17.10
C ALA A 177 -1.75 8.18 17.35
N PRO A 178 -0.82 8.87 18.05
CA PRO A 178 -0.89 10.32 18.19
C PRO A 178 -0.85 11.07 16.85
N ILE A 179 -0.06 10.60 15.88
CA ILE A 179 0.01 11.20 14.54
C ILE A 179 -1.29 10.94 13.77
N PHE A 180 -1.84 9.73 13.89
CA PHE A 180 -3.14 9.42 13.30
C PHE A 180 -4.27 10.31 13.89
N ALA A 181 -4.24 10.59 15.18
CA ALA A 181 -5.24 11.44 15.83
C ALA A 181 -5.25 12.89 15.28
N GLU A 182 -4.09 13.40 14.87
CA GLU A 182 -3.91 14.75 14.36
C GLU A 182 -4.18 14.89 12.86
N ARG A 183 -4.26 13.77 12.11
CA ARG A 183 -4.28 13.79 10.63
C ARG A 183 -5.49 13.07 10.05
N GLU A 184 -6.36 13.78 9.35
CA GLU A 184 -7.51 13.20 8.65
C GLU A 184 -7.12 12.50 7.31
N ASN A 185 -5.95 12.78 6.79
CA ASN A 185 -5.44 12.27 5.51
C ASN A 185 -4.40 11.13 5.66
N LEU A 186 -4.33 10.52 6.85
CA LEU A 186 -3.43 9.40 7.15
C LEU A 186 -4.25 8.14 7.44
N PHE A 187 -3.91 7.05 6.73
CA PHE A 187 -4.56 5.75 6.82
C PHE A 187 -3.54 4.63 6.97
N ALA A 188 -3.98 3.48 7.46
CA ALA A 188 -3.18 2.25 7.43
C ALA A 188 -4.04 1.07 6.98
N ASP A 189 -3.42 0.11 6.29
CA ASP A 189 -4.10 -1.12 5.89
C ASP A 189 -3.94 -2.24 6.94
N CYS A 190 -4.73 -3.29 6.77
CA CYS A 190 -4.71 -4.44 7.68
C CYS A 190 -3.74 -5.56 7.26
N SER A 191 -2.97 -5.42 6.16
CA SER A 191 -2.13 -6.50 5.64
C SER A 191 -0.99 -6.90 6.58
N GLY A 192 -0.49 -5.95 7.37
CA GLY A 192 0.57 -6.17 8.37
C GLY A 192 0.10 -6.66 9.74
N LEU A 193 -1.21 -6.83 9.95
CA LEU A 193 -1.78 -7.23 11.24
C LEU A 193 -1.64 -8.74 11.47
N LYS A 194 -0.43 -9.19 11.79
CA LYS A 194 -0.07 -10.61 11.95
C LYS A 194 0.29 -10.98 13.39
N ASP A 195 0.21 -10.01 14.31
CA ASP A 195 0.75 -10.13 15.67
C ASP A 195 -0.18 -10.90 16.65
N GLY A 196 -0.96 -11.85 16.14
CA GLY A 196 -1.86 -12.70 16.90
C GLY A 196 -3.34 -12.40 16.67
N LEU A 197 -4.21 -13.12 17.41
CA LEU A 197 -5.67 -13.13 17.21
C LEU A 197 -6.34 -11.75 17.37
N PHE A 198 -5.71 -10.84 18.13
CA PHE A 198 -6.29 -9.54 18.48
C PHE A 198 -5.57 -8.36 17.80
N ALA A 199 -4.72 -8.62 16.80
CA ALA A 199 -3.97 -7.55 16.13
C ALA A 199 -4.90 -6.51 15.48
N SER A 200 -6.02 -6.93 14.91
CA SER A 200 -7.01 -6.03 14.30
C SER A 200 -7.76 -5.21 15.33
N ASP A 201 -8.07 -5.78 16.50
CA ASP A 201 -8.74 -5.07 17.59
C ASP A 201 -7.83 -3.96 18.13
N ARG A 202 -6.56 -4.26 18.39
CA ARG A 202 -5.56 -3.29 18.82
C ARG A 202 -5.35 -2.17 17.78
N ALA A 203 -5.29 -2.52 16.49
CA ALA A 203 -5.19 -1.53 15.43
C ALA A 203 -6.43 -0.63 15.38
N TRP A 204 -7.62 -1.21 15.54
CA TRP A 204 -8.87 -0.45 15.60
C TRP A 204 -8.90 0.52 16.81
N GLU A 205 -8.49 0.05 17.98
CA GLU A 205 -8.37 0.89 19.18
C GLU A 205 -7.40 2.05 18.97
N ALA A 206 -6.31 1.82 18.25
CA ALA A 206 -5.27 2.82 18.01
C ALA A 206 -5.67 3.89 16.97
N ILE A 207 -6.28 3.49 15.84
CA ILE A 207 -6.49 4.40 14.70
C ILE A 207 -7.93 4.49 14.20
N GLY A 208 -8.84 3.65 14.69
CA GLY A 208 -10.26 3.70 14.39
C GLY A 208 -10.56 3.67 12.88
N ASP A 209 -11.40 4.60 12.44
CA ASP A 209 -11.88 4.74 11.06
C ASP A 209 -10.77 5.00 10.01
N LYS A 210 -9.52 5.14 10.43
CA LYS A 210 -8.35 5.27 9.55
C LYS A 210 -7.73 3.93 9.17
N LEU A 211 -8.26 2.83 9.73
CA LEU A 211 -7.97 1.48 9.26
C LEU A 211 -8.77 1.19 7.99
N VAL A 212 -8.10 0.67 6.95
CA VAL A 212 -8.72 0.24 5.69
C VAL A 212 -8.32 -1.19 5.34
N TYR A 213 -9.10 -1.84 4.49
CA TYR A 213 -8.76 -3.16 4.01
C TYR A 213 -7.65 -3.09 2.96
N GLY A 214 -6.61 -3.88 3.18
CA GLY A 214 -5.55 -4.18 2.23
C GLY A 214 -5.07 -5.61 2.42
N SER A 215 -4.93 -6.35 1.33
CA SER A 215 -4.61 -7.77 1.40
C SER A 215 -3.12 -8.09 1.27
N ALA A 216 -2.37 -7.23 0.59
CA ALA A 216 -1.05 -7.51 0.01
C ALA A 216 -1.04 -8.79 -0.85
N ALA A 217 -2.20 -9.21 -1.36
CA ALA A 217 -2.30 -10.33 -2.29
C ALA A 217 -1.51 -10.00 -3.58
N PRO A 218 -0.92 -10.98 -4.22
CA PRO A 218 -0.88 -12.42 -3.93
C PRO A 218 0.32 -12.83 -3.05
N LEU A 219 1.05 -11.88 -2.50
CA LEU A 219 2.23 -12.14 -1.67
C LEU A 219 1.84 -12.63 -0.27
N LEU A 220 0.67 -12.21 0.21
CA LEU A 220 0.04 -12.68 1.44
C LEU A 220 -1.33 -13.31 1.15
N GLU A 221 -1.84 -14.10 2.10
CA GLU A 221 -3.14 -14.75 1.98
C GLU A 221 -4.27 -13.74 2.21
N MET A 222 -4.97 -13.38 1.14
CA MET A 222 -6.05 -12.40 1.14
C MET A 222 -7.15 -12.71 2.17
N GLN A 223 -7.54 -13.98 2.29
CA GLN A 223 -8.56 -14.41 3.24
C GLN A 223 -8.17 -14.16 4.69
N ALA A 224 -6.88 -14.27 5.02
CA ALA A 224 -6.42 -14.00 6.38
C ALA A 224 -6.68 -12.55 6.78
N SER A 225 -6.30 -11.58 5.93
CA SER A 225 -6.58 -10.16 6.16
C SER A 225 -8.09 -9.88 6.24
N PHE A 226 -8.91 -10.54 5.40
CA PHE A 226 -10.35 -10.39 5.43
C PHE A 226 -10.97 -10.92 6.74
N TYR A 227 -10.59 -12.12 7.16
CA TYR A 227 -11.08 -12.70 8.42
C TYR A 227 -10.58 -11.96 9.65
N ASN A 228 -9.38 -11.39 9.61
CA ASN A 228 -8.87 -10.54 10.69
C ASN A 228 -9.78 -9.32 10.95
N ILE A 229 -10.48 -8.81 9.94
CA ILE A 229 -11.45 -7.73 10.12
C ILE A 229 -12.83 -8.30 10.51
N THR A 230 -13.33 -9.30 9.79
CA THR A 230 -14.71 -9.75 9.93
C THR A 230 -14.96 -10.67 11.14
N MET A 231 -13.91 -11.22 11.74
CA MET A 231 -13.98 -12.10 12.93
C MET A 231 -13.36 -11.47 14.18
N SER A 232 -13.00 -10.18 14.11
CA SER A 232 -12.45 -9.40 15.23
C SER A 232 -13.55 -8.82 16.11
N LEU A 233 -13.16 -8.17 17.22
CA LEU A 233 -14.06 -7.39 18.07
C LEU A 233 -14.33 -5.97 17.54
N ILE A 234 -13.86 -5.64 16.33
CA ILE A 234 -14.22 -4.40 15.66
C ILE A 234 -15.75 -4.35 15.52
N PRO A 235 -16.41 -3.22 15.91
CA PRO A 235 -17.85 -3.08 15.82
C PRO A 235 -18.39 -3.46 14.44
N GLU A 236 -19.47 -4.23 14.40
CA GLU A 236 -20.04 -4.76 13.14
C GLU A 236 -20.43 -3.65 12.15
N ASP A 237 -20.83 -2.48 12.65
CA ASP A 237 -21.16 -1.30 11.83
C ASP A 237 -19.91 -0.58 11.28
N ALA A 238 -18.73 -0.79 11.87
CA ALA A 238 -17.45 -0.26 11.39
C ALA A 238 -16.80 -1.14 10.31
N GLN A 239 -16.97 -2.47 10.39
CA GLN A 239 -16.33 -3.41 9.45
C GLN A 239 -16.64 -3.11 7.97
N PRO A 240 -17.87 -2.77 7.55
CA PRO A 240 -18.15 -2.39 6.17
C PRO A 240 -17.39 -1.16 5.70
N ARG A 241 -17.14 -0.18 6.58
CA ARG A 241 -16.37 1.03 6.26
C ARG A 241 -14.90 0.73 6.02
N ILE A 242 -14.31 -0.14 6.86
CA ILE A 242 -12.94 -0.63 6.69
C ILE A 242 -12.82 -1.39 5.35
N LEU A 243 -13.77 -2.29 5.08
CA LEU A 243 -13.78 -3.11 3.86
C LEU A 243 -14.04 -2.29 2.58
N SER A 244 -14.68 -1.13 2.67
CA SER A 244 -14.92 -0.25 1.53
C SER A 244 -13.80 0.73 1.28
N GLY A 245 -13.03 1.11 2.30
CA GLY A 245 -12.00 2.15 2.22
C GLY A 245 -12.55 3.54 1.86
N GLU A 246 -13.86 3.78 2.06
CA GLU A 246 -14.58 4.95 1.52
C GLU A 246 -13.96 6.29 1.92
N LYS A 247 -13.51 6.43 3.18
CA LYS A 247 -12.85 7.66 3.64
C LYS A 247 -11.56 7.94 2.88
N PHE A 248 -10.73 6.91 2.70
CA PHE A 248 -9.48 7.02 1.95
C PHE A 248 -9.73 7.34 0.49
N LEU A 249 -10.65 6.60 -0.17
CA LEU A 249 -11.00 6.80 -1.58
C LEU A 249 -11.58 8.18 -1.84
N ALA A 250 -12.38 8.73 -0.94
CA ALA A 250 -12.92 10.09 -1.05
C ALA A 250 -11.79 11.14 -1.10
N LEU A 251 -10.72 10.98 -0.31
CA LEU A 251 -9.56 11.86 -0.35
C LEU A 251 -8.70 11.64 -1.60
N CYS A 252 -8.71 10.43 -2.17
CA CYS A 252 -8.09 10.13 -3.46
C CYS A 252 -8.92 10.65 -4.65
N LYS A 253 -10.15 11.16 -4.42
CA LYS A 253 -11.10 11.59 -5.45
C LYS A 253 -11.53 10.47 -6.41
N LEU A 254 -11.70 9.24 -5.87
CA LEU A 254 -12.08 8.02 -6.58
C LEU A 254 -13.46 7.52 -6.17
#